data_da8eb7480b1773d4755df95a53c4442a
#
_entry.id   da8eb7480b1773d4755df95a53c4442a
#
_cell.length_a   1.000
_cell.length_b   1.000
_cell.length_c   1.000
_cell.angle_alpha   90.00
_cell.angle_beta   90.00
_cell.angle_gamma   90.00
#
_symmetry.space_group_name_H-M   'P 1'
#
loop_
_entity.id
_entity.type
_entity.pdbx_description
1 polymer ?
#
loop_
_entity_poly.entity_id
_entity_poly.type
_entity_poly.pdbx_seq_one_letter_code
_entity_poly.pdbx_strand_id
1 'polypeptide(L)'
;MIKISLPLNDSKLEKITCCYLPNILEPTVFDVVTINSVLEAIKTELYKPLIDALPDSLADEKAYVLAKKRLPAWALNGDFYSRVTNSCFMKSNGLFHFELDKLDKALVAAIKKTIAKQCPYVYALWVSPSQRGLKGLIRVADDLISSDVDFKQAFMQIEKALAALGFVIDTSCKDVRRLCFVCSDKDIYINEDAETFKFDMALWSQTSLMFEGNAQPTKLMSLNDTTLALMRSPTPETPREVAKLRTMLGHISSDCSYAVYRNVVWALLSTDWDCAEQLALDWSMTTPHRYEEATFFQLINSFNNGHLNTPTMGSIYHLARAGGWDG
;
A
#
# COMPACT_ATOMS: atom_id res chain seq x y z
N MET A 1 26.27 -3.52 -5.67
CA MET A 1 25.53 -2.29 -6.01
C MET A 1 25.68 -2.05 -7.52
N ILE A 2 24.69 -2.46 -8.31
CA ILE A 2 24.73 -2.29 -9.78
C ILE A 2 24.11 -0.93 -10.08
N LYS A 3 24.93 0.05 -10.44
CA LYS A 3 24.45 1.33 -10.99
C LYS A 3 24.02 1.08 -12.44
N ILE A 4 22.72 1.13 -12.69
CA ILE A 4 22.18 1.06 -14.05
C ILE A 4 22.06 2.49 -14.56
N SER A 5 22.94 2.87 -15.49
CA SER A 5 22.77 4.07 -16.32
C SER A 5 22.17 3.63 -17.66
N LEU A 6 20.92 3.98 -17.92
CA LEU A 6 20.23 3.73 -19.18
C LEU A 6 20.24 4.97 -20.08
N PRO A 7 20.23 4.84 -21.41
CA PRO A 7 20.24 5.97 -22.33
C PRO A 7 18.87 6.68 -22.35
N LEU A 8 18.91 8.01 -22.38
CA LEU A 8 17.78 8.92 -22.45
C LEU A 8 17.18 8.96 -23.88
N ASN A 9 15.90 8.69 -23.99
CA ASN A 9 15.10 8.92 -25.20
C ASN A 9 13.85 9.72 -24.82
N ASP A 10 13.64 10.88 -25.47
CA ASP A 10 12.64 11.91 -25.13
C ASP A 10 11.19 11.52 -25.54
N SER A 11 10.48 10.73 -24.72
CA SER A 11 9.03 10.53 -24.85
C SER A 11 8.29 11.02 -23.59
N LYS A 12 7.01 11.41 -23.73
CA LYS A 12 6.15 11.86 -22.62
C LYS A 12 6.09 10.87 -21.44
N LEU A 13 6.46 9.61 -21.66
CA LEU A 13 6.45 8.50 -20.73
C LEU A 13 7.68 8.42 -19.82
N GLU A 14 8.76 9.12 -20.17
CA GLU A 14 9.97 9.20 -19.33
C GLU A 14 9.74 9.91 -18.00
N LYS A 15 8.57 10.53 -17.83
CA LYS A 15 8.22 11.30 -16.63
C LYS A 15 7.36 10.54 -15.61
N ILE A 16 6.77 9.39 -15.98
CA ILE A 16 5.97 8.62 -15.04
C ILE A 16 6.90 7.82 -14.14
N THR A 17 6.83 8.09 -12.84
CA THR A 17 7.68 7.46 -11.83
C THR A 17 6.90 6.54 -10.91
N CYS A 18 7.63 5.64 -10.23
CA CYS A 18 7.13 4.81 -9.14
C CYS A 18 8.28 4.55 -8.15
N CYS A 19 7.96 3.96 -7.00
CA CYS A 19 8.97 3.58 -6.02
C CYS A 19 9.48 2.15 -6.26
N TYR A 20 10.79 1.95 -6.21
CA TYR A 20 11.46 0.65 -6.20
C TYR A 20 11.97 0.35 -4.79
N LEU A 21 11.51 -0.75 -4.22
CA LEU A 21 11.91 -1.22 -2.90
C LEU A 21 12.85 -2.42 -3.06
N PRO A 22 14.13 -2.30 -2.71
CA PRO A 22 15.06 -3.42 -2.73
C PRO A 22 14.71 -4.49 -1.68
N ASN A 23 14.07 -4.07 -0.59
CA ASN A 23 13.57 -4.94 0.48
C ASN A 23 12.19 -4.44 0.94
N ILE A 24 11.17 -5.27 0.83
CA ILE A 24 9.79 -4.89 1.21
C ILE A 24 9.60 -4.75 2.72
N LEU A 25 10.52 -5.27 3.53
CA LEU A 25 10.50 -5.12 4.99
C LEU A 25 11.06 -3.77 5.45
N GLU A 26 11.67 -3.01 4.54
CA GLU A 26 12.23 -1.69 4.78
C GLU A 26 11.54 -0.65 3.88
N PRO A 27 10.25 -0.34 4.11
CA PRO A 27 9.46 0.49 3.19
C PRO A 27 9.89 1.97 3.17
N THR A 28 10.83 2.36 4.01
CA THR A 28 11.48 3.69 3.99
C THR A 28 12.68 3.76 3.06
N VAL A 29 13.23 2.61 2.66
CA VAL A 29 14.38 2.54 1.75
C VAL A 29 13.85 2.22 0.36
N PHE A 30 13.69 3.25 -0.45
CA PHE A 30 13.28 3.08 -1.84
C PHE A 30 13.99 4.08 -2.76
N ASP A 31 14.12 3.68 -4.01
CA ASP A 31 14.55 4.54 -5.11
C ASP A 31 13.34 4.95 -5.96
N VAL A 32 13.36 6.16 -6.50
CA VAL A 32 12.37 6.58 -7.51
C VAL A 32 12.89 6.17 -8.88
N VAL A 33 12.10 5.37 -9.58
CA VAL A 33 12.44 4.85 -10.91
C VAL A 33 11.34 5.19 -11.91
N THR A 34 11.66 5.21 -13.20
CA THR A 34 10.65 5.44 -14.24
C THR A 34 9.88 4.15 -14.54
N ILE A 35 8.62 4.28 -14.94
CA ILE A 35 7.82 3.12 -15.40
C ILE A 35 8.49 2.45 -16.60
N ASN A 36 9.10 3.22 -17.50
CA ASN A 36 9.84 2.67 -18.63
C ASN A 36 10.99 1.76 -18.18
N SER A 37 11.74 2.15 -17.14
CA SER A 37 12.81 1.29 -16.61
C SER A 37 12.26 0.01 -15.96
N VAL A 38 11.07 0.07 -15.34
CA VAL A 38 10.38 -1.12 -14.82
C VAL A 38 10.00 -2.07 -15.95
N LEU A 39 9.34 -1.57 -17.00
CA LEU A 39 8.91 -2.38 -18.14
C LEU A 39 10.10 -2.98 -18.90
N GLU A 40 11.17 -2.21 -19.05
CA GLU A 40 12.41 -2.71 -19.67
C GLU A 40 13.08 -3.79 -18.82
N ALA A 41 13.11 -3.63 -17.48
CA ALA A 41 13.63 -4.65 -16.58
C ALA A 41 12.83 -5.99 -16.66
N ILE A 42 11.51 -5.89 -16.83
CA ILE A 42 10.64 -7.07 -17.02
C ILE A 42 10.94 -7.73 -18.38
N LYS A 43 10.98 -6.91 -19.46
CA LYS A 43 11.18 -7.35 -20.85
C LYS A 43 12.54 -7.98 -21.07
N THR A 44 13.59 -7.41 -20.50
CA THR A 44 14.96 -7.91 -20.59
C THR A 44 15.25 -9.05 -19.60
N GLU A 45 14.24 -9.46 -18.84
CA GLU A 45 14.34 -10.53 -17.86
C GLU A 45 15.43 -10.28 -16.78
N LEU A 46 15.65 -9.01 -16.41
CA LEU A 46 16.70 -8.60 -15.45
C LEU A 46 16.65 -9.39 -14.15
N TYR A 47 15.47 -9.69 -13.64
CA TYR A 47 15.26 -10.40 -12.37
C TYR A 47 15.00 -11.91 -12.53
N LYS A 48 15.14 -12.45 -13.75
CA LYS A 48 14.91 -13.87 -14.01
C LYS A 48 15.68 -14.81 -13.07
N PRO A 49 16.97 -14.58 -12.77
CA PRO A 49 17.69 -15.45 -11.85
C PRO A 49 17.08 -15.54 -10.45
N LEU A 50 16.50 -14.43 -9.94
CA LEU A 50 15.82 -14.40 -8.64
C LEU A 50 14.48 -15.13 -8.70
N ILE A 51 13.77 -15.03 -9.81
CA ILE A 51 12.47 -15.67 -10.02
C ILE A 51 12.63 -17.17 -10.22
N ASP A 52 13.62 -17.60 -11.01
CA ASP A 52 13.91 -19.01 -11.25
C ASP A 52 14.40 -19.75 -9.98
N ALA A 53 14.93 -19.01 -9.00
CA ALA A 53 15.32 -19.54 -7.70
C ALA A 53 14.16 -19.73 -6.72
N LEU A 54 12.94 -19.27 -7.06
CA LEU A 54 11.77 -19.47 -6.21
C LEU A 54 11.36 -20.94 -6.18
N PRO A 55 10.91 -21.46 -5.01
CA PRO A 55 10.29 -22.78 -4.94
C PRO A 55 9.05 -22.88 -5.86
N ASP A 56 8.70 -24.08 -6.28
CA ASP A 56 7.45 -24.29 -7.01
C ASP A 56 6.25 -23.95 -6.09
N SER A 57 5.43 -23.00 -6.52
CA SER A 57 4.27 -22.53 -5.79
C SER A 57 3.15 -23.58 -5.60
N LEU A 58 3.15 -24.64 -6.40
CA LEU A 58 2.23 -25.77 -6.28
C LEU A 58 2.76 -26.87 -5.36
N ALA A 59 4.07 -27.07 -5.34
CA ALA A 59 4.70 -28.09 -4.52
C ALA A 59 4.81 -27.64 -3.06
N ASP A 60 5.17 -26.36 -2.81
CA ASP A 60 5.25 -25.79 -1.46
C ASP A 60 4.89 -24.29 -1.48
N GLU A 61 3.61 -24.02 -1.28
CA GLU A 61 3.08 -22.65 -1.24
C GLU A 61 3.71 -21.81 -0.12
N LYS A 62 3.98 -22.41 1.05
CA LYS A 62 4.56 -21.67 2.20
C LYS A 62 5.99 -21.25 1.91
N ALA A 63 6.82 -22.17 1.40
CA ALA A 63 8.19 -21.86 1.01
C ALA A 63 8.22 -20.82 -0.12
N TYR A 64 7.33 -20.94 -1.10
CA TYR A 64 7.20 -19.97 -2.18
C TYR A 64 6.87 -18.56 -1.64
N VAL A 65 5.87 -18.43 -0.77
CA VAL A 65 5.47 -17.14 -0.18
C VAL A 65 6.61 -16.51 0.62
N LEU A 66 7.33 -17.31 1.41
CA LEU A 66 8.48 -16.82 2.19
C LEU A 66 9.64 -16.37 1.29
N ALA A 67 9.96 -17.13 0.26
CA ALA A 67 10.99 -16.78 -0.70
C ALA A 67 10.62 -15.54 -1.52
N LYS A 68 9.36 -15.47 -1.98
CA LYS A 68 8.83 -14.31 -2.72
C LYS A 68 8.94 -13.01 -1.93
N LYS A 69 8.75 -13.03 -0.61
CA LYS A 69 8.88 -11.84 0.25
C LYS A 69 10.30 -11.26 0.31
N ARG A 70 11.31 -12.01 -0.15
CA ARG A 70 12.71 -11.53 -0.26
C ARG A 70 13.01 -10.88 -1.60
N LEU A 71 12.08 -10.95 -2.54
CA LEU A 71 12.24 -10.26 -3.81
C LEU A 71 12.09 -8.76 -3.63
N PRO A 72 12.81 -7.96 -4.43
CA PRO A 72 12.50 -6.55 -4.60
C PRO A 72 11.08 -6.36 -5.16
N ALA A 73 10.53 -5.15 -5.00
CA ALA A 73 9.21 -4.83 -5.48
C ALA A 73 9.10 -3.38 -5.95
N TRP A 74 8.03 -3.10 -6.68
CA TRP A 74 7.66 -1.76 -7.10
C TRP A 74 6.32 -1.36 -6.47
N ALA A 75 6.18 -0.09 -6.06
CA ALA A 75 4.90 0.54 -5.76
C ALA A 75 4.47 1.34 -6.99
N LEU A 76 3.60 0.74 -7.82
CA LEU A 76 3.31 1.20 -9.18
C LEU A 76 2.18 2.23 -9.26
N ASN A 77 1.41 2.44 -8.17
CA ASN A 77 0.15 3.19 -8.22
C ASN A 77 0.32 4.71 -8.06
N GLY A 78 1.52 5.19 -7.78
CA GLY A 78 1.76 6.62 -7.59
C GLY A 78 3.03 6.94 -6.83
N ASP A 79 3.13 8.21 -6.46
CA ASP A 79 4.26 8.77 -5.74
C ASP A 79 4.01 8.72 -4.23
N PHE A 80 5.07 8.43 -3.46
CA PHE A 80 5.04 8.38 -2.01
C PHE A 80 6.12 9.29 -1.42
N TYR A 81 5.81 9.97 -0.33
CA TYR A 81 6.66 10.98 0.27
C TYR A 81 7.92 10.42 0.94
N SER A 82 7.79 9.56 1.96
CA SER A 82 8.93 9.05 2.74
C SER A 82 8.92 7.54 2.91
N ARG A 83 7.78 6.90 2.66
CA ARG A 83 7.58 5.45 2.72
C ARG A 83 6.31 5.07 1.98
N VAL A 84 6.20 3.80 1.62
CA VAL A 84 5.02 3.28 0.91
C VAL A 84 3.93 2.94 1.92
N THR A 85 3.21 3.98 2.37
CA THR A 85 2.05 3.89 3.27
C THR A 85 0.91 4.79 2.77
N ASN A 86 -0.33 4.57 3.24
CA ASN A 86 -1.47 5.39 2.81
C ASN A 86 -1.28 6.87 3.20
N SER A 87 -0.75 7.13 4.39
CA SER A 87 -0.48 8.48 4.88
C SER A 87 0.63 9.20 4.10
N CYS A 88 1.49 8.46 3.41
CA CYS A 88 2.56 9.00 2.58
C CYS A 88 2.25 8.99 1.08
N PHE A 89 1.06 8.54 0.68
CA PHE A 89 0.61 8.63 -0.71
C PHE A 89 0.35 10.08 -1.08
N MET A 90 1.04 10.56 -2.10
CA MET A 90 0.97 11.95 -2.54
C MET A 90 -0.07 12.12 -3.65
N LYS A 91 0.03 11.31 -4.68
CA LYS A 91 -0.86 11.36 -5.86
C LYS A 91 -0.66 10.13 -6.73
N SER A 92 -1.67 9.83 -7.54
CA SER A 92 -1.52 8.90 -8.65
C SER A 92 -0.49 9.39 -9.66
N ASN A 93 0.18 8.47 -10.28
CA ASN A 93 1.07 8.72 -11.41
C ASN A 93 0.38 8.50 -12.78
N GLY A 94 -0.95 8.39 -12.80
CA GLY A 94 -1.75 8.13 -14.00
C GLY A 94 -1.83 6.66 -14.39
N LEU A 95 -1.39 5.76 -13.52
CA LEU A 95 -1.46 4.31 -13.73
C LEU A 95 -2.14 3.61 -12.55
N PHE A 96 -2.87 2.55 -12.86
CA PHE A 96 -3.51 1.68 -11.89
C PHE A 96 -3.00 0.26 -12.07
N HIS A 97 -2.33 -0.29 -11.05
CA HIS A 97 -1.82 -1.66 -11.05
C HIS A 97 -2.91 -2.65 -10.68
N PHE A 98 -3.05 -3.71 -11.49
CA PHE A 98 -3.98 -4.81 -11.23
C PHE A 98 -3.31 -6.17 -11.40
N GLU A 99 -3.87 -7.18 -10.77
CA GLU A 99 -3.38 -8.56 -10.79
C GLU A 99 -4.54 -9.53 -11.03
N LEU A 100 -4.27 -10.57 -11.82
CA LEU A 100 -5.12 -11.77 -11.93
C LEU A 100 -4.30 -12.94 -11.40
N ASP A 101 -4.78 -13.55 -10.33
CA ASP A 101 -4.06 -14.66 -9.69
C ASP A 101 -4.74 -16.01 -9.92
N LYS A 102 -3.99 -17.10 -9.62
CA LYS A 102 -4.48 -18.49 -9.66
C LYS A 102 -5.00 -18.95 -11.04
N LEU A 103 -4.47 -18.40 -12.10
CA LEU A 103 -4.79 -18.82 -13.46
C LEU A 103 -4.19 -20.19 -13.76
N ASP A 104 -4.81 -20.92 -14.68
CA ASP A 104 -4.17 -22.08 -15.29
C ASP A 104 -2.98 -21.60 -16.14
N LYS A 105 -1.78 -22.16 -15.89
CA LYS A 105 -0.55 -21.82 -16.58
C LYS A 105 -0.69 -21.93 -18.11
N ALA A 106 -1.43 -22.92 -18.59
CA ALA A 106 -1.67 -23.12 -20.03
C ALA A 106 -2.52 -22.00 -20.64
N LEU A 107 -3.34 -21.31 -19.84
CA LEU A 107 -4.25 -20.27 -20.33
C LEU A 107 -3.69 -18.84 -20.19
N VAL A 108 -2.61 -18.65 -19.40
CA VAL A 108 -2.06 -17.31 -19.11
C VAL A 108 -1.77 -16.53 -20.40
N ALA A 109 -1.12 -17.13 -21.39
CA ALA A 109 -0.78 -16.46 -22.64
C ALA A 109 -2.03 -16.10 -23.46
N ALA A 110 -3.05 -16.96 -23.46
CA ALA A 110 -4.32 -16.70 -24.17
C ALA A 110 -5.10 -15.57 -23.49
N ILE A 111 -5.20 -15.60 -22.16
CA ILE A 111 -5.86 -14.55 -21.36
C ILE A 111 -5.15 -13.20 -21.56
N LYS A 112 -3.80 -13.18 -21.54
CA LYS A 112 -2.99 -11.99 -21.79
C LYS A 112 -3.34 -11.36 -23.16
N LYS A 113 -3.40 -12.16 -24.22
CA LYS A 113 -3.78 -11.70 -25.56
C LYS A 113 -5.23 -11.18 -25.61
N THR A 114 -6.14 -11.85 -24.90
CA THR A 114 -7.55 -11.44 -24.87
C THR A 114 -7.72 -10.09 -24.18
N ILE A 115 -7.09 -9.90 -23.02
CA ILE A 115 -7.12 -8.61 -22.29
C ILE A 115 -6.52 -7.50 -23.17
N ALA A 116 -5.34 -7.74 -23.75
CA ALA A 116 -4.67 -6.78 -24.62
C ALA A 116 -5.56 -6.34 -25.82
N LYS A 117 -6.40 -7.24 -26.33
CA LYS A 117 -7.30 -6.95 -27.44
C LYS A 117 -8.59 -6.24 -27.01
N GLN A 118 -9.14 -6.60 -25.84
CA GLN A 118 -10.48 -6.15 -25.41
C GLN A 118 -10.43 -4.91 -24.52
N CYS A 119 -9.28 -4.60 -23.93
CA CYS A 119 -9.13 -3.51 -22.96
C CYS A 119 -8.17 -2.44 -23.49
N PRO A 120 -8.64 -1.48 -24.31
CA PRO A 120 -7.79 -0.47 -24.95
C PRO A 120 -7.09 0.46 -23.95
N TYR A 121 -7.58 0.49 -22.70
CA TYR A 121 -7.01 1.26 -21.58
C TYR A 121 -5.87 0.51 -20.83
N VAL A 122 -5.59 -0.75 -21.19
CA VAL A 122 -4.45 -1.47 -20.62
C VAL A 122 -3.16 -0.98 -21.26
N TYR A 123 -2.30 -0.37 -20.42
CA TYR A 123 -1.02 0.20 -20.79
C TYR A 123 0.08 -0.87 -20.90
N ALA A 124 0.14 -1.78 -19.93
CA ALA A 124 1.09 -2.88 -19.95
C ALA A 124 0.51 -4.12 -19.27
N LEU A 125 0.99 -5.32 -19.69
CA LEU A 125 0.53 -6.59 -19.14
C LEU A 125 1.65 -7.63 -19.22
N TRP A 126 1.96 -8.31 -18.08
CA TRP A 126 3.03 -9.29 -17.98
C TRP A 126 2.69 -10.43 -17.04
N VAL A 127 3.46 -11.50 -17.11
CA VAL A 127 3.27 -12.73 -16.33
C VAL A 127 3.82 -12.54 -14.91
N SER A 128 3.10 -13.05 -13.91
CA SER A 128 3.52 -13.01 -12.51
C SER A 128 4.71 -13.97 -12.25
N PRO A 129 5.47 -13.80 -11.14
CA PRO A 129 6.59 -14.70 -10.80
C PRO A 129 6.21 -16.18 -10.68
N SER A 130 4.97 -16.50 -10.30
CA SER A 130 4.49 -17.89 -10.20
C SER A 130 4.17 -18.52 -11.55
N GLN A 131 4.23 -17.78 -12.64
CA GLN A 131 3.78 -18.20 -13.98
C GLN A 131 2.29 -18.59 -14.06
N ARG A 132 1.51 -18.25 -13.02
CA ARG A 132 0.09 -18.59 -12.84
C ARG A 132 -0.77 -17.35 -12.57
N GLY A 133 -0.35 -16.22 -13.04
CA GLY A 133 -1.08 -14.97 -12.92
C GLY A 133 -0.59 -13.95 -13.93
N LEU A 134 -1.36 -12.92 -14.08
CA LEU A 134 -1.04 -11.74 -14.87
C LEU A 134 -1.00 -10.52 -13.97
N LYS A 135 -0.15 -9.59 -14.30
CA LYS A 135 -0.05 -8.26 -13.69
C LYS A 135 -0.09 -7.23 -14.79
N GLY A 136 -0.70 -6.11 -14.52
CA GLY A 136 -0.81 -5.08 -15.55
C GLY A 136 -1.01 -3.68 -14.98
N LEU A 137 -0.91 -2.73 -15.89
CA LEU A 137 -1.14 -1.32 -15.65
C LEU A 137 -2.29 -0.85 -16.55
N ILE A 138 -3.23 -0.12 -15.99
CA ILE A 138 -4.31 0.57 -16.68
C ILE A 138 -4.00 2.06 -16.65
N ARG A 139 -4.16 2.75 -17.76
CA ARG A 139 -4.05 4.21 -17.81
C ARG A 139 -5.30 4.84 -17.19
N VAL A 140 -5.08 5.70 -16.20
CA VAL A 140 -6.13 6.47 -15.51
C VAL A 140 -5.80 7.96 -15.56
N ALA A 141 -6.79 8.81 -15.30
CA ALA A 141 -6.54 10.25 -15.16
C ALA A 141 -5.72 10.49 -13.87
N ASP A 142 -4.61 11.18 -13.99
CA ASP A 142 -3.64 11.42 -12.91
C ASP A 142 -4.13 12.43 -11.87
N ASP A 143 -5.04 13.32 -12.25
CA ASP A 143 -5.66 14.33 -11.39
C ASP A 143 -6.88 13.83 -10.61
N LEU A 144 -7.42 12.67 -10.95
CA LEU A 144 -8.65 12.14 -10.35
C LEU A 144 -8.40 11.39 -9.04
N ILE A 145 -7.22 10.80 -8.86
CA ILE A 145 -6.89 9.94 -7.73
C ILE A 145 -5.86 10.66 -6.85
N SER A 146 -6.34 11.30 -5.78
CA SER A 146 -5.52 12.06 -4.83
C SER A 146 -5.50 11.45 -3.43
N SER A 147 -6.29 10.42 -3.19
CA SER A 147 -6.43 9.77 -1.89
C SER A 147 -6.60 8.25 -2.01
N ASP A 148 -6.43 7.54 -0.90
CA ASP A 148 -6.75 6.10 -0.79
C ASP A 148 -8.24 5.82 -1.05
N VAL A 149 -9.12 6.76 -0.71
CA VAL A 149 -10.56 6.66 -0.98
C VAL A 149 -10.82 6.72 -2.49
N ASP A 150 -10.23 7.68 -3.20
CA ASP A 150 -10.34 7.79 -4.65
C ASP A 150 -9.80 6.54 -5.33
N PHE A 151 -8.67 6.01 -4.81
CA PHE A 151 -8.06 4.80 -5.34
C PHE A 151 -8.98 3.58 -5.20
N LYS A 152 -9.68 3.43 -4.08
CA LYS A 152 -10.68 2.37 -3.87
C LYS A 152 -11.88 2.51 -4.80
N GLN A 153 -12.30 3.73 -5.10
CA GLN A 153 -13.37 3.98 -6.06
C GLN A 153 -12.94 3.62 -7.47
N ALA A 154 -11.73 3.99 -7.87
CA ALA A 154 -11.13 3.58 -9.13
C ALA A 154 -11.10 2.05 -9.25
N PHE A 155 -10.63 1.36 -8.18
CA PHE A 155 -10.62 -0.10 -8.12
C PHE A 155 -12.01 -0.69 -8.40
N MET A 156 -13.05 -0.23 -7.72
CA MET A 156 -14.41 -0.79 -7.87
C MET A 156 -14.93 -0.68 -9.30
N GLN A 157 -14.68 0.42 -9.98
CA GLN A 157 -15.13 0.60 -11.37
C GLN A 157 -14.29 -0.22 -12.36
N ILE A 158 -12.97 -0.30 -12.15
CA ILE A 158 -12.07 -1.13 -12.95
C ILE A 158 -12.39 -2.62 -12.76
N GLU A 159 -12.58 -3.06 -11.50
CA GLU A 159 -12.99 -4.43 -11.18
C GLU A 159 -14.27 -4.80 -11.90
N LYS A 160 -15.30 -3.95 -11.83
CA LYS A 160 -16.58 -4.15 -12.50
C LYS A 160 -16.41 -4.23 -14.03
N ALA A 161 -15.59 -3.37 -14.62
CA ALA A 161 -15.36 -3.36 -16.07
C ALA A 161 -14.63 -4.64 -16.54
N LEU A 162 -13.61 -5.08 -15.80
CA LEU A 162 -12.89 -6.32 -16.11
C LEU A 162 -13.75 -7.57 -15.85
N ALA A 163 -14.55 -7.57 -14.77
CA ALA A 163 -15.48 -8.65 -14.46
C ALA A 163 -16.55 -8.83 -15.54
N ALA A 164 -17.03 -7.73 -16.15
CA ALA A 164 -17.98 -7.80 -17.28
C ALA A 164 -17.39 -8.49 -18.53
N LEU A 165 -16.06 -8.54 -18.63
CA LEU A 165 -15.32 -9.27 -19.67
C LEU A 165 -14.90 -10.69 -19.22
N GLY A 166 -15.29 -11.09 -18.01
CA GLY A 166 -14.97 -12.40 -17.45
C GLY A 166 -13.61 -12.46 -16.71
N PHE A 167 -12.97 -11.33 -16.42
CA PHE A 167 -11.69 -11.27 -15.70
C PHE A 167 -11.88 -10.85 -14.25
N VAL A 168 -11.49 -11.72 -13.32
CA VAL A 168 -11.56 -11.45 -11.88
C VAL A 168 -10.18 -10.96 -11.41
N ILE A 169 -10.10 -9.72 -10.97
CA ILE A 169 -8.87 -9.15 -10.42
C ILE A 169 -8.75 -9.43 -8.91
N ASP A 170 -7.50 -9.48 -8.42
CA ASP A 170 -7.22 -9.65 -7.00
C ASP A 170 -7.73 -8.44 -6.21
N THR A 171 -8.62 -8.68 -5.25
CA THR A 171 -9.22 -7.64 -4.40
C THR A 171 -8.18 -6.88 -3.55
N SER A 172 -6.98 -7.43 -3.35
CA SER A 172 -5.89 -6.72 -2.68
C SER A 172 -5.36 -5.52 -3.49
N CYS A 173 -5.65 -5.46 -4.80
CA CYS A 173 -5.31 -4.33 -5.66
C CYS A 173 -6.11 -3.04 -5.36
N LYS A 174 -7.10 -3.11 -4.46
CA LYS A 174 -7.78 -1.91 -3.92
C LYS A 174 -6.90 -1.07 -2.97
N ASP A 175 -5.77 -1.59 -2.56
CA ASP A 175 -4.81 -0.90 -1.69
C ASP A 175 -3.80 -0.15 -2.55
N VAL A 176 -3.75 1.17 -2.42
CA VAL A 176 -2.83 2.02 -3.19
C VAL A 176 -1.36 1.65 -2.96
N ARG A 177 -1.05 1.08 -1.78
CA ARG A 177 0.29 0.59 -1.40
C ARG A 177 0.63 -0.77 -2.02
N ARG A 178 -0.28 -1.38 -2.79
CA ARG A 178 -0.04 -2.71 -3.34
C ARG A 178 1.31 -2.78 -4.05
N LEU A 179 2.20 -3.63 -3.52
CA LEU A 179 3.51 -3.86 -4.08
C LEU A 179 3.44 -4.90 -5.20
N CYS A 180 4.06 -4.59 -6.31
CA CYS A 180 4.33 -5.51 -7.40
C CYS A 180 5.73 -6.08 -7.26
N PHE A 181 5.89 -7.33 -6.85
CA PHE A 181 7.19 -7.99 -6.86
C PHE A 181 7.78 -8.01 -8.27
N VAL A 182 9.12 -7.95 -8.35
CA VAL A 182 9.84 -8.04 -9.63
C VAL A 182 9.38 -9.24 -10.44
N CYS A 183 9.32 -9.05 -11.75
CA CYS A 183 8.81 -10.03 -12.71
C CYS A 183 9.79 -10.20 -13.87
N SER A 184 9.57 -11.24 -14.69
CA SER A 184 10.35 -11.55 -15.87
C SER A 184 9.38 -12.04 -16.94
N ASP A 185 9.28 -11.33 -18.06
CA ASP A 185 8.42 -11.69 -19.19
C ASP A 185 8.95 -11.00 -20.45
N LYS A 186 9.71 -11.73 -21.25
CA LYS A 186 10.24 -11.22 -22.55
C LYS A 186 9.14 -10.82 -23.53
N ASP A 187 7.97 -11.45 -23.40
CA ASP A 187 6.81 -11.22 -24.25
C ASP A 187 5.79 -10.26 -23.60
N ILE A 188 6.27 -9.37 -22.72
CA ILE A 188 5.43 -8.33 -22.10
C ILE A 188 4.65 -7.57 -23.18
N TYR A 189 3.36 -7.34 -22.91
CA TYR A 189 2.55 -6.44 -23.74
C TYR A 189 2.73 -5.00 -23.24
N ILE A 190 2.99 -4.07 -24.16
CA ILE A 190 3.09 -2.62 -23.89
C ILE A 190 2.30 -1.91 -24.98
N ASN A 191 1.42 -1.00 -24.57
CA ASN A 191 0.62 -0.13 -25.43
C ASN A 191 0.83 1.33 -25.00
N GLU A 192 1.74 2.01 -25.67
CA GLU A 192 2.04 3.42 -25.40
C GLU A 192 0.87 4.35 -25.72
N ASP A 193 -0.01 3.93 -26.63
CA ASP A 193 -1.21 4.65 -27.05
C ASP A 193 -2.46 4.21 -26.26
N ALA A 194 -2.30 3.57 -25.09
CA ALA A 194 -3.43 3.14 -24.29
C ALA A 194 -4.37 4.30 -23.97
N GLU A 195 -5.66 4.07 -24.14
CA GLU A 195 -6.70 5.03 -23.78
C GLU A 195 -6.75 5.24 -22.25
N THR A 196 -7.12 6.44 -21.82
CA THR A 196 -7.42 6.66 -20.40
C THR A 196 -8.75 5.99 -20.05
N PHE A 197 -8.76 5.18 -18.97
CA PHE A 197 -9.98 4.55 -18.48
C PHE A 197 -11.01 5.61 -18.11
N LYS A 198 -12.22 5.45 -18.62
CA LYS A 198 -13.33 6.39 -18.40
C LYS A 198 -14.15 5.97 -17.21
N PHE A 199 -14.02 6.74 -16.13
CA PHE A 199 -14.82 6.55 -14.92
C PHE A 199 -16.22 7.13 -15.08
N ASP A 200 -17.22 6.45 -14.52
CA ASP A 200 -18.57 6.98 -14.32
C ASP A 200 -18.54 7.95 -13.14
N MET A 201 -18.56 9.25 -13.43
CA MET A 201 -18.48 10.30 -12.41
C MET A 201 -19.74 10.40 -11.55
N ALA A 202 -20.91 9.97 -12.04
CA ALA A 202 -22.11 9.89 -11.21
C ALA A 202 -21.97 8.81 -10.15
N LEU A 203 -21.44 7.64 -10.53
CA LEU A 203 -21.13 6.56 -9.61
C LEU A 203 -20.00 6.95 -8.65
N TRP A 204 -18.99 7.67 -9.15
CA TRP A 204 -17.89 8.19 -8.32
C TRP A 204 -18.41 9.06 -7.17
N SER A 205 -19.26 10.03 -7.47
CA SER A 205 -19.84 10.93 -6.47
C SER A 205 -20.70 10.21 -5.43
N GLN A 206 -21.50 9.21 -5.86
CA GLN A 206 -22.30 8.38 -4.95
C GLN A 206 -21.44 7.53 -4.03
N THR A 207 -20.36 6.99 -4.55
CA THR A 207 -19.46 6.12 -3.80
C THR A 207 -18.60 6.93 -2.82
N SER A 208 -18.22 8.18 -3.15
CA SER A 208 -17.59 9.09 -2.20
C SER A 208 -18.45 9.28 -0.95
N LEU A 209 -19.73 9.52 -1.14
CA LEU A 209 -20.70 9.62 -0.02
C LEU A 209 -20.82 8.32 0.79
N MET A 210 -20.64 7.15 0.15
CA MET A 210 -20.67 5.86 0.85
C MET A 210 -19.38 5.59 1.64
N PHE A 211 -18.23 6.01 1.12
CA PHE A 211 -16.95 5.88 1.84
C PHE A 211 -16.80 6.97 2.91
N GLU A 212 -17.31 8.15 2.69
CA GLU A 212 -17.49 9.18 3.72
C GLU A 212 -18.61 8.80 4.70
N GLY A 213 -19.67 8.13 4.26
CA GLY A 213 -20.82 7.65 5.02
C GLY A 213 -20.64 6.32 5.74
N ASN A 214 -19.51 5.64 5.59
CA ASN A 214 -19.03 4.60 6.52
C ASN A 214 -18.34 5.20 7.77
N ALA A 215 -18.19 6.51 7.83
CA ALA A 215 -18.54 7.22 9.05
C ALA A 215 -20.03 6.98 9.27
N GLN A 216 -20.43 6.11 10.16
CA GLN A 216 -21.76 5.61 10.53
C GLN A 216 -22.98 6.42 10.04
N PRO A 217 -24.13 5.77 9.70
CA PRO A 217 -25.34 6.51 9.34
C PRO A 217 -25.60 7.53 10.45
N THR A 218 -25.69 8.78 10.07
CA THR A 218 -26.07 9.86 10.96
C THR A 218 -27.46 9.58 11.52
N LYS A 219 -27.52 8.75 12.57
CA LYS A 219 -28.53 8.84 13.57
C LYS A 219 -28.54 10.33 13.95
N LEU A 220 -29.66 11.00 13.86
CA LEU A 220 -29.78 12.36 14.38
C LEU A 220 -29.06 12.42 15.73
N MET A 221 -27.87 13.02 15.72
CA MET A 221 -27.00 13.04 16.89
C MET A 221 -27.71 13.92 17.94
N SER A 222 -27.96 13.36 19.10
CA SER A 222 -28.36 14.16 20.25
C SER A 222 -27.24 15.16 20.59
N LEU A 223 -27.55 16.23 21.27
CA LEU A 223 -26.56 17.24 21.71
C LEU A 223 -25.36 16.59 22.45
N ASN A 224 -25.60 15.44 23.14
CA ASN A 224 -24.57 14.66 23.81
C ASN A 224 -23.59 13.96 22.82
N ASP A 225 -24.10 13.52 21.65
CA ASP A 225 -23.27 12.85 20.62
C ASP A 225 -22.34 13.86 19.93
N THR A 226 -22.80 15.11 19.75
CA THR A 226 -21.97 16.20 19.20
C THR A 226 -20.81 16.55 20.14
N THR A 227 -21.05 16.54 21.44
CA THR A 227 -19.99 16.77 22.44
C THR A 227 -18.99 15.62 22.45
N LEU A 228 -19.45 14.38 22.31
CA LEU A 228 -18.57 13.21 22.18
C LEU A 228 -17.76 13.21 20.88
N ALA A 229 -18.33 13.68 19.77
CA ALA A 229 -17.62 13.83 18.50
C ALA A 229 -16.55 14.94 18.57
N LEU A 230 -16.85 16.05 19.24
CA LEU A 230 -15.88 17.13 19.52
C LEU A 230 -14.74 16.64 20.45
N MET A 231 -15.04 15.75 21.40
CA MET A 231 -14.03 15.12 22.26
C MET A 231 -13.18 14.07 21.52
N ARG A 232 -13.62 13.58 20.35
CA ARG A 232 -12.89 12.66 19.46
C ARG A 232 -12.17 13.38 18.32
N SER A 233 -12.20 14.72 18.29
CA SER A 233 -11.36 15.46 17.34
C SER A 233 -9.91 15.09 17.58
N PRO A 234 -9.14 14.75 16.53
CA PRO A 234 -7.75 14.41 16.70
C PRO A 234 -7.03 15.55 17.39
N THR A 235 -6.35 15.25 18.50
CA THR A 235 -5.51 16.22 19.20
C THR A 235 -4.45 16.72 18.23
N PRO A 236 -4.35 18.03 17.96
CA PRO A 236 -3.39 18.53 16.99
C PRO A 236 -1.95 18.26 17.45
N GLU A 237 -1.05 17.98 16.52
CA GLU A 237 0.37 17.87 16.80
C GLU A 237 0.92 19.24 17.21
N THR A 238 1.21 19.40 18.49
CA THR A 238 1.87 20.56 19.01
C THR A 238 3.07 20.13 19.87
N PRO A 239 4.12 20.96 20.01
CA PRO A 239 5.27 20.63 20.85
C PRO A 239 4.88 20.25 22.29
N ARG A 240 3.81 20.87 22.81
CA ARG A 240 3.28 20.59 24.16
C ARG A 240 2.64 19.19 24.23
N GLU A 241 1.80 18.84 23.26
CA GLU A 241 1.14 17.52 23.26
C GLU A 241 2.14 16.40 22.98
N VAL A 242 3.12 16.62 22.10
CA VAL A 242 4.23 15.68 21.86
C VAL A 242 5.03 15.46 23.13
N ALA A 243 5.39 16.53 23.87
CA ALA A 243 6.11 16.42 25.13
C ALA A 243 5.31 15.64 26.19
N LYS A 244 4.00 15.92 26.30
CA LYS A 244 3.07 15.21 27.18
C LYS A 244 3.03 13.72 26.84
N LEU A 245 2.91 13.39 25.55
CA LEU A 245 2.86 12.01 25.09
C LEU A 245 4.18 11.27 25.39
N ARG A 246 5.34 11.90 25.19
CA ARG A 246 6.65 11.36 25.58
C ARG A 246 6.72 11.07 27.10
N THR A 247 6.16 11.97 27.93
CA THR A 247 6.11 11.74 29.38
C THR A 247 5.25 10.53 29.73
N MET A 248 4.07 10.40 29.11
CA MET A 248 3.21 9.23 29.29
C MET A 248 3.90 7.92 28.87
N LEU A 249 4.58 7.92 27.74
CA LEU A 249 5.32 6.75 27.23
C LEU A 249 6.46 6.33 28.18
N GLY A 250 7.07 7.27 28.90
CA GLY A 250 8.06 6.99 29.93
C GLY A 250 7.52 6.17 31.11
N HIS A 251 6.21 6.14 31.31
CA HIS A 251 5.54 5.33 32.35
C HIS A 251 4.98 3.99 31.81
N ILE A 252 5.22 3.67 30.55
CA ILE A 252 4.80 2.41 29.93
C ILE A 252 6.03 1.63 29.51
N SER A 253 6.26 0.47 30.14
CA SER A 253 7.38 -0.39 29.75
C SER A 253 7.18 -0.96 28.35
N SER A 254 8.18 -0.87 27.48
CA SER A 254 8.19 -1.58 26.19
C SER A 254 8.49 -3.09 26.34
N ASP A 255 8.97 -3.51 27.53
CA ASP A 255 9.04 -4.92 27.94
C ASP A 255 7.67 -5.38 28.47
N CYS A 256 6.74 -5.55 27.57
CA CYS A 256 5.35 -5.90 27.86
C CYS A 256 4.88 -7.03 26.95
N SER A 257 3.63 -7.49 27.14
CA SER A 257 3.04 -8.48 26.23
C SER A 257 2.88 -7.90 24.81
N TYR A 258 2.94 -8.76 23.79
CA TYR A 258 2.75 -8.34 22.39
C TYR A 258 1.45 -7.55 22.17
N ALA A 259 0.37 -7.92 22.86
CA ALA A 259 -0.90 -7.23 22.75
C ALA A 259 -0.82 -5.77 23.24
N VAL A 260 -0.14 -5.53 24.37
CA VAL A 260 0.08 -4.19 24.90
C VAL A 260 1.03 -3.41 23.99
N TYR A 261 2.13 -4.03 23.57
CA TYR A 261 3.10 -3.43 22.65
C TYR A 261 2.43 -2.95 21.36
N ARG A 262 1.69 -3.84 20.69
CA ARG A 262 0.90 -3.51 19.48
C ARG A 262 -0.06 -2.35 19.74
N ASN A 263 -0.79 -2.39 20.84
CA ASN A 263 -1.79 -1.36 21.14
C ASN A 263 -1.16 0.01 21.38
N VAL A 264 0.03 0.09 22.00
CA VAL A 264 0.76 1.36 22.15
C VAL A 264 1.23 1.88 20.81
N VAL A 265 1.87 1.04 19.99
CA VAL A 265 2.32 1.45 18.64
C VAL A 265 1.14 1.90 17.79
N TRP A 266 0.05 1.16 17.76
CA TRP A 266 -1.14 1.52 16.98
C TRP A 266 -1.85 2.77 17.52
N ALA A 267 -1.84 2.99 18.86
CA ALA A 267 -2.39 4.21 19.45
C ALA A 267 -1.57 5.46 19.06
N LEU A 268 -0.26 5.34 18.94
CA LEU A 268 0.59 6.40 18.43
C LEU A 268 0.29 6.70 16.96
N LEU A 269 0.23 5.67 16.12
CA LEU A 269 -0.08 5.81 14.69
C LEU A 269 -1.50 6.39 14.47
N SER A 270 -2.45 6.11 15.37
CA SER A 270 -3.82 6.63 15.28
C SER A 270 -3.93 8.14 15.53
N THR A 271 -2.87 8.77 16.00
CA THR A 271 -2.83 10.24 16.16
C THR A 271 -2.70 10.96 14.83
N ASP A 272 -2.23 10.27 13.80
CA ASP A 272 -1.91 10.84 12.48
C ASP A 272 -0.88 11.99 12.55
N TRP A 273 -0.03 11.99 13.59
CA TRP A 273 1.01 12.98 13.77
C TRP A 273 2.24 12.63 12.93
N ASP A 274 2.93 13.65 12.41
CA ASP A 274 4.16 13.48 11.64
C ASP A 274 5.25 12.75 12.44
N CYS A 275 5.31 12.98 13.76
CA CYS A 275 6.26 12.33 14.66
C CYS A 275 5.80 10.98 15.23
N ALA A 276 4.61 10.46 14.86
CA ALA A 276 4.02 9.27 15.50
C ALA A 276 4.91 8.02 15.42
N GLU A 277 5.47 7.76 14.25
CA GLU A 277 6.36 6.61 14.05
C GLU A 277 7.68 6.75 14.80
N GLN A 278 8.25 7.96 14.85
CA GLN A 278 9.46 8.21 15.61
C GLN A 278 9.22 8.04 17.11
N LEU A 279 8.05 8.47 17.62
CA LEU A 279 7.67 8.23 19.01
C LEU A 279 7.52 6.75 19.32
N ALA A 280 6.93 5.98 18.38
CA ALA A 280 6.80 4.53 18.52
C ALA A 280 8.17 3.83 18.52
N LEU A 281 9.07 4.26 17.65
CA LEU A 281 10.45 3.75 17.58
C LEU A 281 11.23 4.07 18.86
N ASP A 282 11.22 5.36 19.27
CA ASP A 282 11.91 5.81 20.48
C ASP A 282 11.45 5.01 21.71
N TRP A 283 10.13 4.80 21.84
CA TRP A 283 9.57 4.02 22.93
C TRP A 283 9.96 2.54 22.83
N SER A 284 9.89 1.93 21.66
CA SER A 284 10.29 0.53 21.44
C SER A 284 11.75 0.28 21.79
N MET A 285 12.61 1.24 21.47
CA MET A 285 14.05 1.19 21.75
C MET A 285 14.40 1.37 23.23
N THR A 286 13.45 1.72 24.12
CA THR A 286 13.70 1.76 25.58
C THR A 286 14.03 0.38 26.16
N THR A 287 13.69 -0.71 25.43
CA THR A 287 14.06 -2.09 25.78
C THR A 287 14.78 -2.76 24.60
N PRO A 288 16.06 -2.44 24.33
CA PRO A 288 16.75 -2.85 23.10
C PRO A 288 16.84 -4.37 22.89
N HIS A 289 16.90 -5.15 23.97
CA HIS A 289 17.00 -6.62 23.89
C HIS A 289 15.69 -7.30 23.45
N ARG A 290 14.57 -6.56 23.44
CA ARG A 290 13.27 -7.02 22.95
C ARG A 290 12.89 -6.39 21.61
N TYR A 291 13.61 -5.35 21.20
CA TYR A 291 13.36 -4.69 19.93
C TYR A 291 13.89 -5.53 18.78
N GLU A 292 13.00 -5.87 17.86
CA GLU A 292 13.33 -6.51 16.59
C GLU A 292 12.80 -5.64 15.46
N GLU A 293 13.69 -5.09 14.68
CA GLU A 293 13.39 -4.09 13.65
C GLU A 293 12.37 -4.60 12.63
N ALA A 294 12.54 -5.83 12.16
CA ALA A 294 11.63 -6.45 11.18
C ALA A 294 10.20 -6.57 11.73
N THR A 295 10.06 -7.00 12.99
CA THR A 295 8.77 -7.13 13.68
C THR A 295 8.13 -5.76 13.92
N PHE A 296 8.93 -4.75 14.29
CA PHE A 296 8.44 -3.39 14.47
C PHE A 296 7.86 -2.81 13.17
N PHE A 297 8.59 -2.88 12.06
CA PHE A 297 8.10 -2.39 10.77
C PHE A 297 6.95 -3.20 10.22
N GLN A 298 6.91 -4.50 10.46
CA GLN A 298 5.74 -5.32 10.12
C GLN A 298 4.49 -4.84 10.88
N LEU A 299 4.64 -4.51 12.15
CA LEU A 299 3.56 -4.00 12.99
C LEU A 299 3.05 -2.63 12.49
N ILE A 300 3.96 -1.70 12.18
CA ILE A 300 3.62 -0.39 11.60
C ILE A 300 2.85 -0.57 10.28
N ASN A 301 3.35 -1.42 9.39
CA ASN A 301 2.73 -1.68 8.09
C ASN A 301 1.37 -2.40 8.20
N SER A 302 1.10 -3.09 9.31
CA SER A 302 -0.19 -3.75 9.58
C SER A 302 -1.24 -2.79 10.17
N PHE A 303 -0.84 -1.57 10.55
CA PHE A 303 -1.77 -0.59 11.10
C PHE A 303 -2.84 -0.18 10.08
N ASN A 304 -4.08 -0.17 10.53
CA ASN A 304 -5.23 0.30 9.75
C ASN A 304 -6.17 1.10 10.67
N ASN A 305 -6.26 2.40 10.41
CA ASN A 305 -7.08 3.31 11.21
C ASN A 305 -8.60 3.06 11.10
N GLY A 306 -9.04 2.22 10.17
CA GLY A 306 -10.45 1.89 9.92
C GLY A 306 -11.02 0.75 10.76
N HIS A 307 -10.28 0.14 11.68
CA HIS A 307 -10.80 -0.89 12.57
C HIS A 307 -11.67 -0.28 13.67
N LEU A 308 -12.86 -0.87 13.90
CA LEU A 308 -13.84 -0.45 14.93
C LEU A 308 -13.27 -0.35 16.36
N ASN A 309 -12.14 -1.00 16.63
CA ASN A 309 -11.49 -1.03 17.95
C ASN A 309 -10.01 -0.60 17.85
N THR A 310 -9.67 0.36 17.00
CA THR A 310 -8.30 0.89 16.93
C THR A 310 -7.92 1.54 18.26
N PRO A 311 -6.80 1.18 18.89
CA PRO A 311 -6.28 1.86 20.07
C PRO A 311 -6.05 3.35 19.76
N THR A 312 -6.30 4.21 20.75
CA THR A 312 -6.19 5.66 20.62
C THR A 312 -5.29 6.26 21.71
N MET A 313 -5.05 7.55 21.68
CA MET A 313 -4.41 8.31 22.77
C MET A 313 -4.97 7.97 24.14
N GLY A 314 -6.28 7.68 24.24
CA GLY A 314 -6.92 7.21 25.46
C GLY A 314 -6.36 5.90 25.98
N SER A 315 -5.96 5.00 25.09
CA SER A 315 -5.31 3.73 25.48
C SER A 315 -3.93 3.98 26.11
N ILE A 316 -3.15 4.91 25.55
CA ILE A 316 -1.85 5.31 26.11
C ILE A 316 -2.05 5.96 27.48
N TYR A 317 -3.03 6.85 27.59
CA TYR A 317 -3.39 7.50 28.87
C TYR A 317 -3.68 6.47 29.98
N HIS A 318 -4.53 5.46 29.69
CA HIS A 318 -4.84 4.42 30.66
C HIS A 318 -3.64 3.58 31.07
N LEU A 319 -2.79 3.21 30.11
CA LEU A 319 -1.56 2.45 30.38
C LEU A 319 -0.55 3.28 31.19
N ALA A 320 -0.38 4.57 30.88
CA ALA A 320 0.51 5.46 31.59
C ALA A 320 0.05 5.66 33.04
N ARG A 321 -1.26 5.84 33.26
CA ARG A 321 -1.86 5.92 34.60
C ARG A 321 -1.61 4.65 35.42
N ALA A 322 -1.79 3.49 34.80
CA ALA A 322 -1.46 2.20 35.44
C ALA A 322 0.03 2.08 35.79
N GLY A 323 0.93 2.74 35.01
CA GLY A 323 2.36 2.83 35.25
C GLY A 323 2.80 3.96 36.19
N GLY A 324 1.82 4.69 36.80
CA GLY A 324 2.12 5.73 37.81
C GLY A 324 2.23 7.15 37.26
N TRP A 325 1.76 7.41 36.02
CA TRP A 325 1.65 8.77 35.52
C TRP A 325 0.45 9.48 36.14
N ASP A 326 0.63 10.63 36.77
CA ASP A 326 -0.38 11.35 37.54
C ASP A 326 -0.84 12.69 36.94
N GLY A 327 -0.35 13.05 35.72
CA GLY A 327 -0.95 14.14 34.97
C GLY A 327 -0.04 15.04 34.24
#